data_8cd4d4ebb56d6db68827132b0217fe95
#
_entry.id   8cd4d4ebb56d6db68827132b0217fe95
#
_cell.length_a   1.000
_cell.length_b   1.000
_cell.length_c   1.000
_cell.angle_alpha   90.00
_cell.angle_beta   90.00
_cell.angle_gamma   90.00
#
_symmetry.space_group_name_H-M   'P 1'
#
loop_
_entity.id
_entity.type
_entity.pdbx_description
1 polymer ?
#
loop_
_entity_poly.entity_id
_entity_poly.type
_entity_poly.pdbx_seq_one_letter_code
_entity_poly.pdbx_strand_id
1 'polypeptide(L)'
;MNCLVIIDVQKGLLVNDRIKKLPHKIVELAKNNKFDFIVTTQFKNRLGSQFDKLMGWYGMIDSESQEIDTDIAKISSRNFVKYGYSCFTDEFEEFIRDNNIDKLYFVGLDIDACVLKSALDSFERCIDSEVLVNYCDTSSGDKSSAINVLKFALGENSINEML
;
A
#
# COMPACT_ATOMS: atom_id res chain seq x y z
N MET A 1 14.94 -10.83 -6.19
CA MET A 1 14.14 -11.11 -4.97
C MET A 1 12.78 -10.43 -5.05
N ASN A 2 11.74 -10.97 -4.38
CA ASN A 2 10.41 -10.41 -4.40
C ASN A 2 10.02 -9.82 -3.03
N CYS A 3 9.18 -8.78 -3.06
CA CYS A 3 8.76 -8.07 -1.85
C CYS A 3 7.25 -7.82 -1.85
N LEU A 4 6.57 -8.23 -0.78
CA LEU A 4 5.21 -7.83 -0.49
C LEU A 4 5.23 -6.46 0.20
N VAL A 5 4.61 -5.46 -0.42
CA VAL A 5 4.52 -4.09 0.10
C VAL A 5 3.09 -3.84 0.55
N ILE A 6 2.89 -3.77 1.85
CA ILE A 6 1.59 -3.56 2.48
C ILE A 6 1.40 -2.06 2.68
N ILE A 7 0.56 -1.45 1.84
CA ILE A 7 0.36 -0.01 1.81
C ILE A 7 -0.68 0.42 2.86
N ASP A 8 -0.24 1.21 3.83
CA ASP A 8 -1.04 2.01 4.76
C ASP A 8 -2.21 1.26 5.45
N VAL A 9 -2.00 0.01 5.83
CA VAL A 9 -3.00 -0.74 6.62
C VAL A 9 -2.90 -0.29 8.08
N GLN A 10 -3.52 0.87 8.36
CA GLN A 10 -3.41 1.61 9.61
C GLN A 10 -4.78 1.77 10.28
N LYS A 11 -4.82 1.89 11.60
CA LYS A 11 -6.06 1.98 12.39
C LYS A 11 -7.02 3.06 11.87
N GLY A 12 -6.52 4.23 11.53
CA GLY A 12 -7.35 5.35 11.05
C GLY A 12 -7.96 5.14 9.67
N LEU A 13 -7.46 4.20 8.87
CA LEU A 13 -7.99 3.86 7.55
C LEU A 13 -8.89 2.62 7.56
N LEU A 14 -8.96 1.89 8.66
CA LEU A 14 -9.85 0.73 8.84
C LEU A 14 -11.27 1.16 9.24
N VAL A 15 -11.90 1.99 8.40
CA VAL A 15 -13.09 2.80 8.74
C VAL A 15 -14.43 2.06 8.71
N ASN A 16 -14.51 0.86 8.13
CA ASN A 16 -15.76 0.10 8.04
C ASN A 16 -15.50 -1.42 8.10
N ASP A 17 -16.56 -2.21 8.29
CA ASP A 17 -16.47 -3.66 8.52
C ASP A 17 -15.89 -4.44 7.33
N ARG A 18 -15.99 -3.93 6.11
CA ARG A 18 -15.41 -4.53 4.92
C ARG A 18 -13.88 -4.38 4.96
N ILE A 19 -13.40 -3.16 5.18
CA ILE A 19 -11.97 -2.84 5.24
C ILE A 19 -11.30 -3.46 6.46
N LYS A 20 -11.98 -3.54 7.61
CA LYS A 20 -11.47 -4.21 8.83
C LYS A 20 -11.12 -5.68 8.65
N LYS A 21 -11.60 -6.33 7.60
CA LYS A 21 -11.25 -7.72 7.26
C LYS A 21 -9.96 -7.82 6.44
N LEU A 22 -9.48 -6.71 5.90
CA LEU A 22 -8.33 -6.68 5.01
C LEU A 22 -7.02 -7.15 5.69
N PRO A 23 -6.68 -6.73 6.93
CA PRO A 23 -5.47 -7.20 7.60
C PRO A 23 -5.40 -8.73 7.67
N HIS A 24 -6.49 -9.38 8.08
CA HIS A 24 -6.54 -10.84 8.15
C HIS A 24 -6.28 -11.50 6.78
N LYS A 25 -6.88 -10.98 5.70
CA LYS A 25 -6.66 -11.51 4.35
C LYS A 25 -5.20 -11.37 3.92
N ILE A 26 -4.57 -10.23 4.22
CA ILE A 26 -3.15 -9.99 3.89
C ILE A 26 -2.23 -10.91 4.70
N VAL A 27 -2.53 -11.15 5.97
CA VAL A 27 -1.78 -12.09 6.81
C VAL A 27 -1.88 -13.51 6.25
N GLU A 28 -3.05 -13.95 5.82
CA GLU A 28 -3.23 -15.27 5.18
C GLU A 28 -2.49 -15.37 3.83
N LEU A 29 -2.52 -14.31 3.01
CA LEU A 29 -1.72 -14.23 1.80
C LEU A 29 -0.22 -14.43 2.12
N ALA A 30 0.29 -13.70 3.10
CA ALA A 30 1.70 -13.73 3.50
C ALA A 30 2.12 -15.11 4.03
N LYS A 31 1.22 -15.84 4.72
CA LYS A 31 1.49 -17.20 5.22
C LYS A 31 1.50 -18.25 4.11
N ASN A 32 0.64 -18.09 3.11
CA ASN A 32 0.42 -19.08 2.07
C ASN A 32 1.33 -18.91 0.86
N ASN A 33 2.04 -17.79 0.77
CA ASN A 33 2.93 -17.45 -0.34
C ASN A 33 4.34 -17.13 0.17
N LYS A 34 5.34 -17.37 -0.67
CA LYS A 34 6.74 -17.08 -0.32
C LYS A 34 7.11 -15.71 -0.88
N PHE A 35 7.26 -14.73 0.03
CA PHE A 35 7.89 -13.45 -0.26
C PHE A 35 9.26 -13.41 0.43
N ASP A 36 10.29 -12.92 -0.27
CA ASP A 36 11.62 -12.76 0.34
C ASP A 36 11.61 -11.68 1.40
N PHE A 37 10.80 -10.62 1.17
CA PHE A 37 10.56 -9.55 2.11
C PHE A 37 9.07 -9.24 2.23
N ILE A 38 8.65 -8.88 3.45
CA ILE A 38 7.33 -8.32 3.74
C ILE A 38 7.57 -7.01 4.46
N VAL A 39 7.14 -5.91 3.85
CA VAL A 39 7.30 -4.57 4.41
C VAL A 39 5.96 -3.83 4.44
N THR A 40 5.85 -2.83 5.29
CA THR A 40 4.66 -1.98 5.34
C THR A 40 5.03 -0.52 5.18
N THR A 41 4.08 0.29 4.70
CA THR A 41 4.18 1.74 4.74
C THR A 41 3.27 2.31 5.82
N GLN A 42 3.67 3.45 6.35
CA GLN A 42 2.93 4.20 7.34
C GLN A 42 2.75 5.64 6.86
N PHE A 43 1.55 5.96 6.42
CA PHE A 43 1.21 7.34 6.07
C PHE A 43 1.00 8.17 7.32
N LYS A 44 1.58 9.36 7.34
CA LYS A 44 1.38 10.37 8.40
C LYS A 44 0.97 11.68 7.77
N ASN A 45 -0.24 12.15 8.14
CA ASN A 45 -0.68 13.48 7.78
C ASN A 45 -0.17 14.51 8.81
N ARG A 46 -0.23 15.77 8.44
CA ARG A 46 0.14 16.90 9.31
C ARG A 46 -0.66 18.15 8.93
N LEU A 47 -0.84 19.04 9.88
CA LEU A 47 -1.40 20.37 9.63
C LEU A 47 -0.52 21.12 8.62
N GLY A 48 -1.15 21.85 7.70
CA GLY A 48 -0.47 22.55 6.61
C GLY A 48 -0.01 21.67 5.45
N SER A 49 -0.34 20.36 5.45
CA SER A 49 -0.15 19.48 4.31
C SER A 49 -1.06 19.84 3.13
N GLN A 50 -0.84 19.23 1.97
CA GLN A 50 -1.76 19.38 0.83
C GLN A 50 -3.11 18.70 1.10
N PHE A 51 -3.14 17.65 1.91
CA PHE A 51 -4.38 17.02 2.37
C PHE A 51 -5.25 17.97 3.19
N ASP A 52 -4.61 18.76 4.06
CA ASP A 52 -5.27 19.83 4.81
C ASP A 52 -5.70 20.98 3.86
N LYS A 53 -4.77 21.57 3.13
CA LYS A 53 -4.98 22.79 2.35
C LYS A 53 -5.93 22.64 1.17
N LEU A 54 -5.85 21.53 0.43
CA LEU A 54 -6.61 21.31 -0.79
C LEU A 54 -7.87 20.48 -0.58
N MET A 55 -7.83 19.54 0.36
CA MET A 55 -8.92 18.59 0.58
C MET A 55 -9.71 18.88 1.86
N GLY A 56 -9.19 19.71 2.76
CA GLY A 56 -9.78 19.93 4.09
C GLY A 56 -9.80 18.63 4.91
N TRP A 57 -8.88 17.70 4.63
CA TRP A 57 -8.86 16.40 5.29
C TRP A 57 -7.86 16.37 6.43
N TYR A 58 -8.36 16.11 7.63
CA TYR A 58 -7.61 16.11 8.88
C TYR A 58 -7.39 14.71 9.47
N GLY A 59 -7.73 13.66 8.74
CA GLY A 59 -7.45 12.28 9.16
C GLY A 59 -5.95 11.99 9.24
N MET A 60 -5.57 10.99 10.01
CA MET A 60 -4.19 10.50 10.12
C MET A 60 -3.18 11.52 10.69
N ILE A 61 -3.65 12.47 11.53
CA ILE A 61 -2.80 13.47 12.20
C ILE A 61 -2.37 12.97 13.58
N ASP A 62 -3.25 12.30 14.30
CA ASP A 62 -2.97 11.77 15.64
C ASP A 62 -2.21 10.44 15.60
N SER A 63 -1.48 10.16 16.68
CA SER A 63 -0.63 8.97 16.76
C SER A 63 -1.39 7.65 16.72
N GLU A 64 -2.61 7.61 17.27
CA GLU A 64 -3.43 6.40 17.31
C GLU A 64 -3.94 6.01 15.91
N SER A 65 -4.46 6.99 15.15
CA SER A 65 -4.89 6.75 13.76
C SER A 65 -3.74 6.33 12.84
N GLN A 66 -2.52 6.80 13.12
CA GLN A 66 -1.32 6.48 12.36
C GLN A 66 -0.76 5.08 12.64
N GLU A 67 -1.16 4.43 13.74
CA GLU A 67 -0.64 3.10 14.07
C GLU A 67 -0.99 2.07 13.00
N ILE A 68 0.00 1.27 12.61
CA ILE A 68 -0.20 0.11 11.73
C ILE A 68 -1.04 -0.93 12.47
N ASP A 69 -1.91 -1.62 11.74
CA ASP A 69 -2.64 -2.75 12.29
C ASP A 69 -1.69 -3.75 12.96
N THR A 70 -2.09 -4.26 14.13
CA THR A 70 -1.21 -5.08 14.97
C THR A 70 -0.76 -6.37 14.29
N ASP A 71 -1.62 -7.01 13.50
CA ASP A 71 -1.28 -8.27 12.84
C ASP A 71 -0.41 -8.04 11.60
N ILE A 72 -0.60 -6.92 10.91
CA ILE A 72 0.31 -6.47 9.84
C ILE A 72 1.69 -6.12 10.40
N ALA A 73 1.76 -5.42 11.53
CA ALA A 73 3.03 -5.09 12.17
C ALA A 73 3.85 -6.33 12.55
N LYS A 74 3.19 -7.42 12.98
CA LYS A 74 3.85 -8.69 13.36
C LYS A 74 4.51 -9.41 12.19
N ILE A 75 3.95 -9.31 10.98
CA ILE A 75 4.48 -10.01 9.80
C ILE A 75 5.46 -9.16 9.00
N SER A 76 5.51 -7.85 9.25
CA SER A 76 6.36 -6.91 8.51
C SER A 76 7.76 -6.85 9.10
N SER A 77 8.78 -7.04 8.26
CA SER A 77 10.19 -6.93 8.66
C SER A 77 10.67 -5.48 8.78
N ARG A 78 10.03 -4.55 8.09
CA ARG A 78 10.37 -3.12 8.09
C ARG A 78 9.15 -2.26 7.81
N ASN A 79 9.11 -1.06 8.42
CA ASN A 79 8.11 -0.03 8.19
C ASN A 79 8.75 1.20 7.56
N PHE A 80 8.14 1.75 6.50
CA PHE A 80 8.56 2.97 5.83
C PHE A 80 7.55 4.09 6.06
N VAL A 81 7.98 5.15 6.72
CA VAL A 81 7.13 6.33 6.97
C VAL A 81 7.06 7.20 5.72
N LYS A 82 5.86 7.63 5.34
CA LYS A 82 5.63 8.54 4.22
C LYS A 82 4.63 9.63 4.55
N TYR A 83 4.68 10.74 3.83
CA TYR A 83 3.84 11.93 4.01
C TYR A 83 3.02 12.29 2.76
N GLY A 84 3.05 11.45 1.76
CA GLY A 84 2.33 11.57 0.51
C GLY A 84 1.74 10.23 0.07
N TYR A 85 1.23 10.17 -1.16
CA TYR A 85 0.62 8.96 -1.69
C TYR A 85 1.62 7.84 -1.97
N SER A 86 2.77 8.17 -2.56
CA SER A 86 3.77 7.19 -3.00
C SER A 86 4.47 6.50 -1.82
N CYS A 87 4.75 5.21 -1.98
CA CYS A 87 5.64 4.48 -1.09
C CYS A 87 7.13 4.72 -1.40
N PHE A 88 7.46 5.27 -2.56
CA PHE A 88 8.84 5.50 -2.99
C PHE A 88 9.42 6.72 -2.29
N THR A 89 9.86 6.50 -1.06
CA THR A 89 10.72 7.41 -0.30
C THR A 89 12.17 7.03 -0.54
N ASP A 90 13.13 7.93 -0.24
CA ASP A 90 14.56 7.64 -0.37
C ASP A 90 14.95 6.36 0.38
N GLU A 91 14.40 6.16 1.61
CA GLU A 91 14.65 4.97 2.42
C GLU A 91 14.10 3.68 1.77
N PHE A 92 12.95 3.73 1.11
CA PHE A 92 12.39 2.57 0.43
C PHE A 92 13.15 2.25 -0.85
N GLU A 93 13.54 3.26 -1.62
CA GLU A 93 14.37 3.06 -2.82
C GLU A 93 15.75 2.49 -2.47
N GLU A 94 16.38 2.95 -1.38
CA GLU A 94 17.62 2.38 -0.85
C GLU A 94 17.42 0.90 -0.46
N PHE A 95 16.35 0.59 0.26
CA PHE A 95 16.01 -0.78 0.63
C PHE A 95 15.86 -1.71 -0.58
N ILE A 96 15.20 -1.24 -1.65
CA ILE A 96 15.05 -2.00 -2.90
C ILE A 96 16.43 -2.32 -3.51
N ARG A 97 17.30 -1.30 -3.61
CA ARG A 97 18.66 -1.47 -4.18
C ARG A 97 19.52 -2.41 -3.33
N ASP A 98 19.58 -2.19 -2.02
CA ASP A 98 20.47 -2.93 -1.12
C ASP A 98 20.11 -4.41 -1.01
N ASN A 99 18.83 -4.75 -1.21
CA ASN A 99 18.34 -6.12 -1.14
C ASN A 99 18.12 -6.77 -2.52
N ASN A 100 18.51 -6.12 -3.62
CA ASN A 100 18.32 -6.60 -4.98
C ASN A 100 16.88 -7.09 -5.23
N ILE A 101 15.90 -6.25 -4.89
CA ILE A 101 14.49 -6.56 -5.09
C ILE A 101 14.13 -6.30 -6.56
N ASP A 102 13.72 -7.37 -7.26
CA ASP A 102 13.40 -7.32 -8.67
C ASP A 102 11.90 -7.13 -8.93
N LYS A 103 11.07 -7.51 -7.95
CA LYS A 103 9.62 -7.49 -8.10
C LYS A 103 8.90 -7.08 -6.82
N LEU A 104 7.92 -6.19 -6.97
CA LEU A 104 7.06 -5.71 -5.90
C LEU A 104 5.63 -6.24 -6.06
N TYR A 105 5.02 -6.66 -4.96
CA TYR A 105 3.60 -7.00 -4.90
C TYR A 105 2.90 -6.00 -3.99
N PHE A 106 1.99 -5.21 -4.53
CA PHE A 106 1.26 -4.18 -3.78
C PHE A 106 -0.07 -4.69 -3.28
N VAL A 107 -0.32 -4.49 -1.99
CA VAL A 107 -1.58 -4.75 -1.29
C VAL A 107 -1.90 -3.59 -0.34
N GLY A 108 -3.13 -3.48 0.13
CA GLY A 108 -3.49 -2.51 1.19
C GLY A 108 -4.44 -1.41 0.75
N LEU A 109 -4.23 -0.19 1.25
CA LEU A 109 -5.13 0.94 1.19
C LEU A 109 -4.43 2.23 0.71
N ASP A 110 -5.11 3.15 0.07
CA ASP A 110 -6.35 2.97 -0.70
C ASP A 110 -5.97 2.63 -2.14
N ILE A 111 -6.68 1.68 -2.75
CA ILE A 111 -6.34 1.23 -4.11
C ILE A 111 -6.45 2.36 -5.15
N ASP A 112 -7.33 3.33 -4.94
CA ASP A 112 -7.55 4.50 -5.79
C ASP A 112 -6.66 5.70 -5.45
N ALA A 113 -5.75 5.55 -4.49
CA ALA A 113 -4.84 6.61 -4.04
C ALA A 113 -3.41 6.09 -3.82
N CYS A 114 -3.06 5.64 -2.62
CA CYS A 114 -1.69 5.27 -2.27
C CYS A 114 -1.18 4.05 -3.04
N VAL A 115 -2.01 3.02 -3.23
CA VAL A 115 -1.65 1.84 -4.01
C VAL A 115 -1.48 2.21 -5.49
N LEU A 116 -2.46 2.92 -6.07
CA LEU A 116 -2.40 3.40 -7.46
C LEU A 116 -1.13 4.21 -7.73
N LYS A 117 -0.87 5.21 -6.87
CA LYS A 117 0.32 6.07 -7.05
C LYS A 117 1.62 5.28 -6.92
N SER A 118 1.70 4.37 -5.97
CA SER A 118 2.89 3.53 -5.79
C SER A 118 3.12 2.58 -6.98
N ALA A 119 2.07 2.00 -7.52
CA ALA A 119 2.16 1.14 -8.70
C ALA A 119 2.60 1.91 -9.95
N LEU A 120 2.08 3.13 -10.18
CA LEU A 120 2.54 4.02 -11.25
C LEU A 120 4.00 4.42 -11.08
N ASP A 121 4.42 4.73 -9.86
CA ASP A 121 5.82 5.09 -9.58
C ASP A 121 6.78 3.92 -9.78
N SER A 122 6.33 2.68 -9.50
CA SER A 122 7.09 1.47 -9.80
C SER A 122 7.30 1.32 -11.31
N PHE A 123 6.24 1.50 -12.09
CA PHE A 123 6.28 1.45 -13.56
C PHE A 123 7.27 2.49 -14.14
N GLU A 124 7.19 3.74 -13.69
CA GLU A 124 8.10 4.81 -14.14
C GLU A 124 9.57 4.55 -13.77
N ARG A 125 9.83 3.78 -12.71
CA ARG A 125 11.17 3.37 -12.27
C ARG A 125 11.66 2.08 -12.92
N CYS A 126 10.88 1.51 -13.84
CA CYS A 126 11.18 0.22 -14.46
C CYS A 126 11.39 -0.92 -13.44
N ILE A 127 10.65 -0.89 -12.33
CA ILE A 127 10.62 -1.95 -11.34
C ILE A 127 9.38 -2.81 -11.60
N ASP A 128 9.56 -4.10 -11.81
CA ASP A 128 8.46 -5.05 -12.00
C ASP A 128 7.52 -5.02 -10.79
N SER A 129 6.22 -4.90 -11.06
CA SER A 129 5.24 -4.91 -9.98
C SER A 129 3.89 -5.48 -10.39
N GLU A 130 3.19 -6.04 -9.40
CA GLU A 130 1.80 -6.48 -9.51
C GLU A 130 0.97 -5.89 -8.37
N VAL A 131 -0.26 -5.48 -8.69
CA VAL A 131 -1.27 -5.10 -7.68
C VAL A 131 -2.18 -6.29 -7.44
N LEU A 132 -2.16 -6.83 -6.23
CA LEU A 132 -2.99 -7.96 -5.82
C LEU A 132 -4.36 -7.43 -5.37
N VAL A 133 -5.26 -7.19 -6.32
CA VAL A 133 -6.49 -6.41 -6.11
C VAL A 133 -7.45 -7.04 -5.09
N ASN A 134 -7.43 -8.37 -4.91
CA ASN A 134 -8.25 -9.03 -3.88
C ASN A 134 -7.78 -8.72 -2.45
N TYR A 135 -6.55 -8.21 -2.31
CA TYR A 135 -5.91 -7.81 -1.06
C TYR A 135 -5.74 -6.28 -0.96
N CYS A 136 -6.48 -5.54 -1.79
CA CYS A 136 -6.61 -4.10 -1.72
C CYS A 136 -8.05 -3.70 -1.46
N ASP A 137 -8.25 -2.52 -0.89
CA ASP A 137 -9.57 -1.92 -0.73
C ASP A 137 -9.47 -0.39 -0.80
N THR A 138 -10.60 0.31 -0.69
CA THR A 138 -10.65 1.78 -0.67
C THR A 138 -11.64 2.30 0.36
N SER A 139 -11.26 3.36 1.05
CA SER A 139 -12.13 4.11 1.95
C SER A 139 -13.15 4.98 1.20
N SER A 140 -12.85 5.38 -0.05
CA SER A 140 -13.76 6.18 -0.89
C SER A 140 -14.93 5.38 -1.47
N GLY A 141 -14.77 4.05 -1.62
CA GLY A 141 -15.86 3.14 -2.00
C GLY A 141 -15.88 2.68 -3.46
N ASP A 142 -15.14 3.26 -4.38
CA ASP A 142 -15.15 2.83 -5.80
C ASP A 142 -13.85 2.09 -6.20
N LYS A 143 -13.74 0.86 -5.75
CA LYS A 143 -12.63 -0.03 -6.10
C LYS A 143 -12.61 -0.38 -7.59
N SER A 144 -13.78 -0.51 -8.23
CA SER A 144 -13.86 -0.94 -9.64
C SER A 144 -13.24 0.07 -10.59
N SER A 145 -13.50 1.36 -10.38
CA SER A 145 -12.87 2.43 -11.16
C SER A 145 -11.36 2.44 -11.00
N ALA A 146 -10.86 2.24 -9.79
CA ALA A 146 -9.42 2.17 -9.55
C ALA A 146 -8.76 1.00 -10.29
N ILE A 147 -9.38 -0.19 -10.30
CA ILE A 147 -8.90 -1.36 -11.04
C ILE A 147 -8.86 -1.06 -12.55
N ASN A 148 -9.88 -0.41 -13.10
CA ASN A 148 -9.90 -0.03 -14.52
C ASN A 148 -8.78 0.94 -14.87
N VAL A 149 -8.49 1.92 -14.02
CA VAL A 149 -7.37 2.85 -14.20
C VAL A 149 -6.03 2.11 -14.15
N LEU A 150 -5.84 1.23 -13.18
CA LEU A 150 -4.63 0.41 -13.05
C LEU A 150 -4.41 -0.47 -14.30
N LYS A 151 -5.44 -1.18 -14.78
CA LYS A 151 -5.37 -1.99 -15.99
C LYS A 151 -5.02 -1.17 -17.23
N PHE A 152 -5.61 0.00 -17.37
CA PHE A 152 -5.31 0.92 -18.47
C PHE A 152 -3.87 1.45 -18.42
N ALA A 153 -3.41 1.85 -17.25
CA ALA A 153 -2.11 2.51 -17.09
C ALA A 153 -0.92 1.55 -17.04
N LEU A 154 -1.10 0.34 -16.50
CA LEU A 154 -0.02 -0.61 -16.24
C LEU A 154 -0.12 -1.89 -17.08
N GLY A 155 -1.25 -2.10 -17.76
CA GLY A 155 -1.56 -3.35 -18.49
C GLY A 155 -2.17 -4.44 -17.60
N GLU A 156 -2.90 -5.35 -18.24
CA GLU A 156 -3.64 -6.43 -17.56
C GLU A 156 -2.73 -7.35 -16.71
N ASN A 157 -1.49 -7.58 -17.17
CA ASN A 157 -0.54 -8.48 -16.50
C ASN A 157 -0.01 -7.92 -15.17
N SER A 158 -0.17 -6.63 -14.93
CA SER A 158 0.23 -5.98 -13.66
C SER A 158 -0.87 -6.06 -12.59
N ILE A 159 -2.01 -6.64 -12.92
CA ILE A 159 -3.17 -6.78 -12.03
C ILE A 159 -3.44 -8.26 -11.81
N ASN A 160 -3.35 -8.68 -10.57
CA ASN A 160 -3.54 -10.09 -10.21
C ASN A 160 -4.72 -10.27 -9.26
N GLU A 161 -5.65 -11.12 -9.66
CA GLU A 161 -6.84 -11.48 -8.87
C GLU A 161 -6.68 -12.85 -8.17
N MET A 162 -5.59 -13.59 -8.44
CA MET A 162 -5.49 -15.03 -8.14
C MET A 162 -4.38 -15.46 -7.18
N LEU A 163 -3.62 -14.56 -6.59
CA LEU A 163 -2.65 -14.96 -5.56
C LEU A 163 -3.32 -15.25 -4.22
#